data_8a68786c8ed8b71c31953ee34ed1b4c1
#
_entry.id   8a68786c8ed8b71c31953ee34ed1b4c1
#
_cell.length_a   1.000
_cell.length_b   1.000
_cell.length_c   1.000
_cell.angle_alpha   90.00
_cell.angle_beta   90.00
_cell.angle_gamma   90.00
#
_symmetry.space_group_name_H-M   'P 1'
#
loop_
_entity.id
_entity.type
_entity.pdbx_description
1 polymer ?
#
loop_
_entity_poly.entity_id
_entity_poly.type
_entity_poly.pdbx_seq_one_letter_code
_entity_poly.pdbx_strand_id
1 'polypeptide(L)'
;MIKTGHDIQPGPSQRLRLATGRWRADPARSHASFAARAGGRPVRGHLPLAGRVVIAEPIEDSTACLAVRTSAVSTGSPALDTLLAGPRFLDAATFPEISFRSELLAWVPAGWRAVGRLRVKNAEHELACQFDLQPGDTQPDGGLPDDMRRIVIASTWVIDSRWVTSHWVPALSRNVLMSCSFSLVPEI
;
A
#
# COMPACT_ATOMS: atom_id res chain seq x y z
N MET A 1 46.25 7.21 -17.45
CA MET A 1 46.00 7.63 -16.07
C MET A 1 44.55 7.99 -15.95
N ILE A 2 43.70 7.00 -15.64
CA ILE A 2 42.24 7.11 -15.67
C ILE A 2 41.81 7.28 -14.20
N LYS A 3 41.19 8.41 -13.90
CA LYS A 3 40.66 8.71 -12.56
C LYS A 3 39.42 7.91 -12.30
N THR A 4 39.52 7.09 -11.31
CA THR A 4 38.54 6.23 -10.66
C THR A 4 37.28 6.99 -10.26
N GLY A 5 36.12 6.37 -10.56
CA GLY A 5 34.81 6.88 -10.21
C GLY A 5 34.64 7.13 -8.70
N HIS A 6 33.98 8.22 -8.42
CA HIS A 6 33.46 8.52 -7.09
C HIS A 6 32.30 7.57 -6.80
N ASP A 7 32.54 6.64 -5.91
CA ASP A 7 31.46 5.97 -5.15
C ASP A 7 30.70 7.03 -4.36
N ILE A 8 29.55 7.42 -4.87
CA ILE A 8 28.56 8.19 -4.10
C ILE A 8 27.87 7.18 -3.18
N GLN A 9 28.47 6.94 -2.03
CA GLN A 9 27.71 6.38 -0.91
C GLN A 9 26.70 7.44 -0.47
N PRO A 10 25.40 7.15 -0.47
CA PRO A 10 24.45 8.05 0.18
C PRO A 10 24.81 8.13 1.66
N GLY A 11 25.09 9.33 2.10
CA GLY A 11 25.44 9.63 3.48
C GLY A 11 24.31 9.21 4.45
N PRO A 12 24.59 9.03 5.76
CA PRO A 12 23.63 8.56 6.78
C PRO A 12 22.53 9.56 7.14
N SER A 13 22.24 10.51 6.29
CA SER A 13 21.45 11.70 6.58
C SER A 13 20.10 11.70 5.87
N GLN A 14 19.28 10.68 6.05
CA GLN A 14 17.82 10.80 5.90
C GLN A 14 17.09 9.48 6.21
N ARG A 15 17.50 8.79 7.25
CA ARG A 15 16.56 7.88 7.87
C ARG A 15 15.50 8.75 8.53
N LEU A 16 14.37 8.91 7.89
CA LEU A 16 13.19 9.47 8.55
C LEU A 16 12.99 8.63 9.81
N ARG A 17 13.28 9.19 10.99
CA ARG A 17 13.02 8.49 12.24
C ARG A 17 11.51 8.49 12.40
N LEU A 18 10.91 7.33 12.18
CA LEU A 18 9.53 7.11 12.54
C LEU A 18 9.45 7.22 14.06
N ALA A 19 8.70 8.21 14.55
CA ALA A 19 8.42 8.28 15.96
C ALA A 19 7.67 7.02 16.39
N THR A 20 8.13 6.38 17.48
CA THR A 20 7.44 5.25 18.07
C THR A 20 6.03 5.66 18.49
N GLY A 21 5.08 4.74 18.35
CA GLY A 21 3.70 5.02 18.72
C GLY A 21 2.68 4.41 17.76
N ARG A 22 1.44 4.81 17.94
CA ARG A 22 0.31 4.36 17.12
C ARG A 22 -0.01 5.40 16.07
N TRP A 23 -0.19 4.93 14.86
CA TRP A 23 -0.49 5.74 13.70
C TRP A 23 -1.71 5.17 12.98
N ARG A 24 -2.54 6.03 12.44
CA ARG A 24 -3.65 5.64 11.58
C ARG A 24 -3.51 6.22 10.18
N ALA A 25 -3.99 5.50 9.19
CA ALA A 25 -4.10 6.02 7.84
C ALA A 25 -5.21 7.10 7.80
N ASP A 26 -4.90 8.25 7.21
CA ASP A 26 -5.88 9.30 6.93
C ASP A 26 -6.75 8.86 5.74
N PRO A 27 -8.06 8.56 5.92
CA PRO A 27 -8.88 8.02 4.85
C PRO A 27 -9.05 8.94 3.64
N ALA A 28 -8.94 10.25 3.85
CA ALA A 28 -9.05 11.23 2.77
C ALA A 28 -7.82 11.28 1.86
N ARG A 29 -6.68 10.78 2.35
CA ARG A 29 -5.39 10.85 1.66
C ARG A 29 -4.71 9.48 1.50
N SER A 30 -5.48 8.41 1.67
CA SER A 30 -4.95 7.04 1.61
C SER A 30 -5.75 6.22 0.61
N HIS A 31 -5.07 5.62 -0.34
CA HIS A 31 -5.68 4.77 -1.35
C HIS A 31 -4.74 3.67 -1.84
N ALA A 32 -5.32 2.58 -2.25
CA ALA A 32 -4.65 1.56 -3.07
C ALA A 32 -5.14 1.70 -4.52
N SER A 33 -4.22 1.70 -5.46
CA SER A 33 -4.53 1.77 -6.89
C SER A 33 -4.14 0.47 -7.57
N PHE A 34 -4.81 0.15 -8.67
CA PHE A 34 -4.48 -0.99 -9.49
C PHE A 34 -4.41 -0.63 -10.97
N ALA A 35 -3.59 -1.37 -11.70
CA ALA A 35 -3.53 -1.32 -13.15
C ALA A 35 -3.45 -2.74 -13.72
N ALA A 36 -4.34 -3.04 -14.66
CA ALA A 36 -4.43 -4.32 -15.36
C ALA A 36 -4.70 -4.08 -16.84
N ARG A 37 -4.71 -5.15 -17.63
CA ARG A 37 -5.17 -5.13 -19.04
C ARG A 37 -6.29 -6.14 -19.21
N ALA A 38 -7.35 -5.72 -19.87
CA ALA A 38 -8.44 -6.58 -20.27
C ALA A 38 -8.73 -6.40 -21.77
N GLY A 39 -8.60 -7.49 -22.56
CA GLY A 39 -8.73 -7.43 -24.02
C GLY A 39 -7.75 -6.44 -24.66
N GLY A 40 -6.50 -6.34 -24.13
CA GLY A 40 -5.49 -5.40 -24.60
C GLY A 40 -5.71 -3.94 -24.12
N ARG A 41 -6.85 -3.61 -23.55
CA ARG A 41 -7.17 -2.26 -23.05
C ARG A 41 -6.71 -2.09 -21.60
N PRO A 42 -6.13 -0.93 -21.23
CA PRO A 42 -5.76 -0.67 -19.85
C PRO A 42 -7.02 -0.47 -19.00
N VAL A 43 -7.03 -1.11 -17.83
CA VAL A 43 -8.01 -0.92 -16.77
C VAL A 43 -7.26 -0.41 -15.55
N ARG A 44 -7.68 0.72 -15.01
CA ARG A 44 -7.10 1.32 -13.81
C ARG A 44 -8.21 1.69 -12.86
N GLY A 45 -7.90 1.67 -11.58
CA GLY A 45 -8.84 2.10 -10.55
C GLY A 45 -8.15 2.22 -9.21
N HIS A 46 -8.93 2.63 -8.22
CA HIS A 46 -8.45 2.79 -6.85
C HIS A 46 -9.53 2.36 -5.86
N LEU A 47 -9.08 2.08 -4.64
CA LEU A 47 -9.92 1.79 -3.48
C LEU A 47 -9.43 2.64 -2.31
N PRO A 48 -10.32 3.24 -1.51
CA PRO A 48 -9.94 3.90 -0.27
C PRO A 48 -9.24 2.92 0.66
N LEU A 49 -8.13 3.36 1.25
CA LEU A 49 -7.34 2.56 2.17
C LEU A 49 -7.50 3.10 3.59
N ALA A 50 -7.75 2.20 4.52
CA ALA A 50 -7.77 2.48 5.94
C ALA A 50 -6.78 1.56 6.66
N GLY A 51 -6.38 1.90 7.88
CA GLY A 51 -5.55 1.01 8.67
C GLY A 51 -4.80 1.72 9.78
N ARG A 52 -4.02 0.90 10.48
CA ARG A 52 -3.19 1.30 11.60
C ARG A 52 -1.79 0.74 11.46
N VAL A 53 -0.83 1.50 11.94
CA VAL A 53 0.57 1.11 12.03
C VAL A 53 1.04 1.39 13.45
N VAL A 54 1.65 0.41 14.08
CA VAL A 54 2.32 0.58 15.36
C VAL A 54 3.81 0.55 15.08
N ILE A 55 4.48 1.64 15.40
CA ILE A 55 5.93 1.76 15.28
C ILE A 55 6.53 1.48 16.66
N ALA A 56 7.34 0.44 16.74
CA ALA A 56 8.03 0.00 17.94
C ALA A 56 9.54 0.23 17.86
N GLU A 57 10.20 0.09 18.97
CA GLU A 57 11.65 -0.01 19.04
C GLU A 57 12.01 -1.27 19.87
N PRO A 58 12.63 -2.27 19.23
CA PRO A 58 13.17 -2.28 17.87
C PRO A 58 12.09 -2.28 16.79
N ILE A 59 12.45 -1.85 15.58
CA ILE A 59 11.53 -1.66 14.46
C ILE A 59 10.89 -2.97 13.99
N GLU A 60 11.56 -4.09 14.22
CA GLU A 60 11.10 -5.43 13.88
C GLU A 60 9.82 -5.82 14.62
N ASP A 61 9.56 -5.21 15.77
CA ASP A 61 8.35 -5.40 16.57
C ASP A 61 7.18 -4.53 16.08
N SER A 62 7.41 -3.71 15.05
CA SER A 62 6.38 -2.87 14.47
C SER A 62 5.39 -3.68 13.66
N THR A 63 4.14 -3.24 13.65
CA THR A 63 3.05 -3.92 12.94
C THR A 63 2.25 -2.95 12.10
N ALA A 64 1.78 -3.43 10.95
CA ALA A 64 0.87 -2.70 10.08
C ALA A 64 -0.35 -3.59 9.77
N CYS A 65 -1.55 -3.03 9.94
CA CYS A 65 -2.82 -3.63 9.56
C CYS A 65 -3.54 -2.65 8.64
N LEU A 66 -3.64 -3.00 7.36
CA LEU A 66 -4.22 -2.16 6.32
C LEU A 66 -5.39 -2.90 5.68
N ALA A 67 -6.40 -2.15 5.25
CA ALA A 67 -7.56 -2.70 4.59
C ALA A 67 -8.12 -1.76 3.53
N VAL A 68 -8.71 -2.33 2.49
CA VAL A 68 -9.47 -1.61 1.48
C VAL A 68 -10.87 -2.20 1.38
N ARG A 69 -11.88 -1.33 1.25
CA ARG A 69 -13.27 -1.74 1.08
C ARG A 69 -13.53 -2.09 -0.38
N THR A 70 -13.89 -3.35 -0.65
CA THR A 70 -14.09 -3.86 -2.02
C THR A 70 -15.25 -3.22 -2.75
N SER A 71 -16.32 -2.82 -2.04
CA SER A 71 -17.47 -2.11 -2.63
C SER A 71 -17.17 -0.66 -3.03
N ALA A 72 -16.03 -0.12 -2.59
CA ALA A 72 -15.61 1.25 -2.90
C ALA A 72 -14.61 1.32 -4.07
N VAL A 73 -14.51 0.26 -4.86
CA VAL A 73 -13.70 0.26 -6.09
C VAL A 73 -14.19 1.34 -7.04
N SER A 74 -13.29 2.15 -7.57
CA SER A 74 -13.60 3.21 -8.52
C SER A 74 -12.60 3.23 -9.67
N THR A 75 -13.13 3.17 -10.88
CA THR A 75 -12.37 3.26 -12.14
C THR A 75 -12.75 4.51 -12.94
N GLY A 76 -13.68 5.32 -12.43
CA GLY A 76 -14.28 6.42 -13.16
C GLY A 76 -15.42 5.98 -14.10
N SER A 77 -15.75 4.69 -14.16
CA SER A 77 -16.87 4.13 -14.94
C SER A 77 -17.81 3.34 -14.02
N PRO A 78 -19.02 3.84 -13.73
CA PRO A 78 -19.96 3.15 -12.83
C PRO A 78 -20.29 1.72 -13.26
N ALA A 79 -20.38 1.48 -14.57
CA ALA A 79 -20.63 0.14 -15.11
C ALA A 79 -19.47 -0.82 -14.81
N LEU A 80 -18.23 -0.34 -14.94
CA LEU A 80 -17.04 -1.14 -14.63
C LEU A 80 -16.87 -1.33 -13.11
N ASP A 81 -17.18 -0.32 -12.32
CA ASP A 81 -17.14 -0.38 -10.85
C ASP A 81 -18.13 -1.44 -10.33
N THR A 82 -19.37 -1.46 -10.87
CA THR A 82 -20.36 -2.49 -10.57
C THR A 82 -19.88 -3.88 -10.97
N LEU A 83 -19.27 -4.01 -12.15
CA LEU A 83 -18.71 -5.28 -12.62
C LEU A 83 -17.62 -5.78 -11.70
N LEU A 84 -16.66 -4.91 -11.33
CA LEU A 84 -15.52 -5.26 -10.47
C LEU A 84 -15.95 -5.58 -9.03
N ALA A 85 -16.96 -4.89 -8.49
CA ALA A 85 -17.51 -5.21 -7.18
C ALA A 85 -18.34 -6.52 -7.18
N GLY A 86 -18.74 -7.00 -8.35
CA GLY A 86 -19.60 -8.17 -8.52
C GLY A 86 -18.91 -9.51 -8.24
N PRO A 87 -19.71 -10.62 -8.24
CA PRO A 87 -19.27 -11.95 -7.80
C PRO A 87 -18.19 -12.58 -8.68
N ARG A 88 -18.03 -12.13 -9.91
CA ARG A 88 -16.97 -12.62 -10.82
C ARG A 88 -15.58 -12.09 -10.47
N PHE A 89 -15.51 -10.97 -9.76
CA PHE A 89 -14.28 -10.29 -9.40
C PHE A 89 -14.14 -10.21 -7.87
N LEU A 90 -14.33 -9.05 -7.29
CA LEU A 90 -14.11 -8.82 -5.86
C LEU A 90 -15.15 -9.49 -4.97
N ASP A 91 -16.36 -9.70 -5.50
CA ASP A 91 -17.50 -10.26 -4.74
C ASP A 91 -17.73 -9.50 -3.42
N ALA A 92 -17.89 -8.20 -3.57
CA ALA A 92 -17.92 -7.27 -2.43
C ALA A 92 -19.08 -7.53 -1.45
N ALA A 93 -20.15 -8.21 -1.90
CA ALA A 93 -21.25 -8.60 -1.03
C ALA A 93 -20.85 -9.71 -0.05
N THR A 94 -20.03 -10.67 -0.50
CA THR A 94 -19.54 -11.78 0.32
C THR A 94 -18.23 -11.43 1.02
N PHE A 95 -17.36 -10.68 0.35
CA PHE A 95 -16.02 -10.31 0.83
C PHE A 95 -15.86 -8.79 0.82
N PRO A 96 -16.35 -8.10 1.83
CA PRO A 96 -16.41 -6.63 1.86
C PRO A 96 -15.04 -5.96 1.96
N GLU A 97 -13.99 -6.73 2.25
CA GLU A 97 -12.67 -6.20 2.55
C GLU A 97 -11.55 -7.07 1.97
N ILE A 98 -10.48 -6.41 1.50
CA ILE A 98 -9.16 -7.01 1.31
C ILE A 98 -8.26 -6.41 2.37
N SER A 99 -7.53 -7.24 3.12
CA SER A 99 -6.70 -6.78 4.23
C SER A 99 -5.27 -7.31 4.15
N PHE A 100 -4.34 -6.49 4.64
CA PHE A 100 -2.94 -6.85 4.79
C PHE A 100 -2.52 -6.71 6.24
N ARG A 101 -1.81 -7.70 6.75
CA ARG A 101 -1.18 -7.67 8.07
C ARG A 101 0.30 -7.97 7.93
N SER A 102 1.16 -7.05 8.37
CA SER A 102 2.59 -7.29 8.40
C SER A 102 2.96 -8.31 9.48
N GLU A 103 3.93 -9.13 9.17
CA GLU A 103 4.61 -10.06 10.09
C GLU A 103 6.03 -9.55 10.40
N LEU A 104 6.59 -8.77 9.47
CA LEU A 104 7.91 -8.18 9.61
C LEU A 104 7.95 -6.81 8.93
N LEU A 105 8.51 -5.84 9.63
CA LEU A 105 8.95 -4.56 9.08
C LEU A 105 10.46 -4.46 9.30
N ALA A 106 11.22 -4.23 8.26
CA ALA A 106 12.67 -4.19 8.35
C ALA A 106 13.28 -3.17 7.37
N TRP A 107 14.43 -2.66 7.75
CA TRP A 107 15.28 -1.92 6.83
C TRP A 107 16.25 -2.89 6.14
N VAL A 108 16.29 -2.84 4.82
CA VAL A 108 17.21 -3.61 3.98
C VAL A 108 18.02 -2.66 3.10
N PRO A 109 19.14 -3.08 2.48
CA PRO A 109 19.95 -2.18 1.65
C PRO A 109 19.18 -1.45 0.55
N ALA A 110 18.07 -2.04 0.07
CA ALA A 110 17.21 -1.45 -0.95
C ALA A 110 16.10 -0.54 -0.39
N GLY A 111 16.07 -0.26 0.92
CA GLY A 111 15.06 0.58 1.58
C GLY A 111 14.21 -0.17 2.60
N TRP A 112 13.03 0.34 2.88
CA TRP A 112 12.08 -0.31 3.79
C TRP A 112 11.39 -1.50 3.14
N ARG A 113 11.23 -2.57 3.90
CA ARG A 113 10.54 -3.78 3.46
C ARG A 113 9.49 -4.20 4.48
N ALA A 114 8.31 -4.56 3.98
CA ALA A 114 7.27 -5.23 4.74
C ALA A 114 7.06 -6.63 4.17
N VAL A 115 6.94 -7.62 5.04
CA VAL A 115 6.52 -8.98 4.71
C VAL A 115 5.29 -9.28 5.56
N GLY A 116 4.29 -9.93 4.99
CA GLY A 116 3.07 -10.25 5.72
C GLY A 116 2.06 -11.03 4.89
N ARG A 117 0.84 -11.08 5.39
CA ARG A 117 -0.29 -11.79 4.79
C ARG A 117 -1.27 -10.82 4.17
N LEU A 118 -1.52 -11.01 2.89
CA LEU A 118 -2.60 -10.36 2.15
C LEU A 118 -3.78 -11.32 2.08
N ARG A 119 -4.88 -10.97 2.74
CA ARG A 119 -6.12 -11.72 2.66
C ARG A 119 -6.99 -11.17 1.54
N VAL A 120 -7.26 -12.01 0.56
CA VAL A 120 -8.17 -11.71 -0.56
C VAL A 120 -9.25 -12.78 -0.57
N LYS A 121 -10.49 -12.36 -0.35
CA LYS A 121 -11.62 -13.28 -0.14
C LYS A 121 -11.35 -14.22 1.04
N ASN A 122 -11.41 -15.52 0.83
CA ASN A 122 -11.15 -16.56 1.82
C ASN A 122 -9.72 -17.14 1.78
N ALA A 123 -8.84 -16.56 0.94
CA ALA A 123 -7.46 -17.02 0.80
C ALA A 123 -6.48 -16.01 1.38
N GLU A 124 -5.40 -16.52 1.94
CA GLU A 124 -4.25 -15.72 2.38
C GLU A 124 -3.07 -15.97 1.47
N HIS A 125 -2.39 -14.90 1.12
CA HIS A 125 -1.22 -14.90 0.25
C HIS A 125 -0.08 -14.19 0.96
N GLU A 126 1.09 -14.78 0.90
CA GLU A 126 2.29 -14.08 1.35
C GLU A 126 2.58 -12.92 0.40
N LEU A 127 2.82 -11.75 0.96
CA LEU A 127 3.18 -10.56 0.24
C LEU A 127 4.42 -9.94 0.87
N ALA A 128 5.45 -9.73 0.03
CA ALA A 128 6.60 -8.93 0.38
C ALA A 128 6.63 -7.69 -0.52
N CYS A 129 6.67 -6.53 0.08
CA CYS A 129 6.74 -5.26 -0.66
C CYS A 129 7.82 -4.36 -0.07
N GLN A 130 8.42 -3.56 -0.94
CA GLN A 130 9.26 -2.44 -0.57
C GLN A 130 8.40 -1.19 -0.50
N PHE A 131 8.75 -0.29 0.40
CA PHE A 131 8.05 0.98 0.53
C PHE A 131 9.02 2.12 0.83
N ASP A 132 8.62 3.30 0.39
CA ASP A 132 9.32 4.53 0.65
C ASP A 132 8.56 5.36 1.68
N LEU A 133 9.32 6.03 2.55
CA LEU A 133 8.80 6.99 3.50
C LEU A 133 9.12 8.39 3.03
N GLN A 134 8.13 9.22 2.93
CA GLN A 134 8.27 10.62 2.57
C GLN A 134 7.67 11.50 3.67
N PRO A 135 8.29 12.65 3.99
CA PRO A 135 7.63 13.63 4.81
C PRO A 135 6.35 14.07 4.11
N GLY A 136 5.23 14.04 4.80
CA GLY A 136 3.99 14.57 4.27
C GLY A 136 4.03 16.09 4.20
N ASP A 137 3.25 16.69 3.29
CA ASP A 137 3.08 18.12 3.23
C ASP A 137 2.53 18.63 4.59
N THR A 138 3.38 19.30 5.31
CA THR A 138 2.97 20.08 6.46
C THR A 138 2.41 21.38 5.91
N GLN A 139 1.08 21.51 5.89
CA GLN A 139 0.50 22.83 5.80
C GLN A 139 0.97 23.62 7.03
N PRO A 140 1.43 24.87 6.88
CA PRO A 140 2.04 25.64 7.97
C PRO A 140 1.00 26.19 8.93
N ASP A 141 0.08 25.37 9.40
CA ASP A 141 -0.91 25.74 10.40
C ASP A 141 -0.46 25.26 11.77
N GLY A 142 0.24 26.15 12.45
CA GLY A 142 0.32 26.18 13.92
C GLY A 142 1.14 25.08 14.57
N GLY A 143 2.47 25.26 14.66
CA GLY A 143 3.21 24.94 15.90
C GLY A 143 3.19 23.51 16.44
N LEU A 144 2.89 22.48 15.66
CA LEU A 144 3.04 21.11 16.11
C LEU A 144 4.52 20.69 16.12
N PRO A 145 4.99 20.01 17.16
CA PRO A 145 6.34 19.49 17.23
C PRO A 145 6.70 18.63 16.02
N ASP A 146 7.97 18.55 15.66
CA ASP A 146 8.53 17.81 14.54
C ASP A 146 8.21 16.30 14.55
N ASP A 147 7.87 15.75 15.71
CA ASP A 147 7.50 14.36 15.97
C ASP A 147 6.02 14.04 15.66
N MET A 148 5.19 15.06 15.40
CA MET A 148 3.78 14.90 14.99
C MET A 148 3.58 15.08 13.49
N ARG A 149 4.62 14.95 12.68
CA ARG A 149 4.52 15.15 11.25
C ARG A 149 3.81 13.98 10.58
N ARG A 150 2.97 14.34 9.62
CA ARG A 150 2.36 13.39 8.69
C ARG A 150 3.46 12.66 7.91
N ILE A 151 3.33 11.34 7.80
CA ILE A 151 4.22 10.49 7.04
C ILE A 151 3.45 9.91 5.86
N VAL A 152 3.99 10.02 4.66
CA VAL A 152 3.44 9.36 3.46
C VAL A 152 4.24 8.11 3.20
N ILE A 153 3.53 7.00 3.06
CA ILE A 153 4.10 5.71 2.67
C ILE A 153 3.64 5.39 1.26
N ALA A 154 4.58 5.11 0.38
CA ALA A 154 4.32 4.67 -0.98
C ALA A 154 4.93 3.29 -1.23
N SER A 155 4.18 2.41 -1.86
CA SER A 155 4.63 1.06 -2.22
C SER A 155 4.02 0.62 -3.53
N THR A 156 4.74 -0.25 -4.24
CA THR A 156 4.27 -0.87 -5.50
C THR A 156 4.61 -2.35 -5.50
N TRP A 157 3.66 -3.18 -5.91
CA TRP A 157 3.83 -4.63 -6.02
C TRP A 157 2.93 -5.22 -7.11
N VAL A 158 3.10 -6.50 -7.41
CA VAL A 158 2.30 -7.21 -8.39
C VAL A 158 1.55 -8.35 -7.71
N ILE A 159 0.27 -8.49 -8.02
CA ILE A 159 -0.54 -9.64 -7.62
C ILE A 159 -0.98 -10.45 -8.83
N ASP A 160 -1.29 -11.71 -8.62
CA ASP A 160 -1.93 -12.55 -9.63
C ASP A 160 -3.43 -12.22 -9.70
N SER A 161 -3.95 -11.94 -10.90
CA SER A 161 -5.36 -11.61 -11.10
C SER A 161 -6.32 -12.70 -10.62
N ARG A 162 -5.85 -13.97 -10.56
CA ARG A 162 -6.62 -15.10 -10.03
C ARG A 162 -6.96 -14.96 -8.54
N TRP A 163 -6.24 -14.13 -7.80
CA TRP A 163 -6.58 -13.87 -6.41
C TRP A 163 -7.88 -13.09 -6.26
N VAL A 164 -8.18 -12.23 -7.22
CA VAL A 164 -9.37 -11.35 -7.20
C VAL A 164 -10.52 -11.86 -8.07
N THR A 165 -10.27 -12.80 -9.00
CA THR A 165 -11.30 -13.36 -9.88
C THR A 165 -11.78 -14.71 -9.37
N SER A 166 -13.09 -14.97 -9.42
CA SER A 166 -13.69 -16.25 -9.03
C SER A 166 -13.61 -17.28 -10.14
N HIS A 167 -13.46 -16.84 -11.40
CA HIS A 167 -13.39 -17.68 -12.59
C HIS A 167 -12.32 -17.13 -13.53
N TRP A 168 -11.85 -17.98 -14.44
CA TRP A 168 -10.97 -17.53 -15.51
C TRP A 168 -11.66 -16.46 -16.37
N VAL A 169 -11.06 -15.28 -16.45
CA VAL A 169 -11.53 -14.18 -17.26
C VAL A 169 -10.66 -14.10 -18.51
N PRO A 170 -11.20 -14.45 -19.69
CA PRO A 170 -10.45 -14.35 -20.94
C PRO A 170 -9.88 -12.95 -21.13
N ALA A 171 -8.64 -12.89 -21.62
CA ALA A 171 -7.95 -11.64 -21.94
C ALA A 171 -7.67 -10.69 -20.75
N LEU A 172 -7.92 -11.09 -19.49
CA LEU A 172 -7.40 -10.36 -18.35
C LEU A 172 -5.90 -10.69 -18.17
N SER A 173 -5.09 -9.66 -17.99
CA SER A 173 -3.67 -9.85 -17.69
C SER A 173 -3.51 -10.62 -16.37
N ARG A 174 -2.60 -11.61 -16.37
CA ARG A 174 -2.30 -12.38 -15.16
C ARG A 174 -1.76 -11.49 -14.05
N ASN A 175 -0.91 -10.55 -14.40
CA ASN A 175 -0.31 -9.63 -13.46
C ASN A 175 -1.15 -8.35 -13.35
N VAL A 176 -1.51 -8.01 -12.14
CA VAL A 176 -2.13 -6.74 -11.77
C VAL A 176 -1.11 -5.95 -10.98
N LEU A 177 -0.71 -4.80 -11.52
CA LEU A 177 0.16 -3.88 -10.82
C LEU A 177 -0.66 -3.17 -9.75
N MET A 178 -0.20 -3.27 -8.51
CA MET A 178 -0.78 -2.60 -7.36
C MET A 178 0.17 -1.51 -6.89
N SER A 179 -0.38 -0.40 -6.46
CA SER A 179 0.35 0.61 -5.72
C SER A 179 -0.51 1.12 -4.58
N CYS A 180 0.10 1.47 -3.47
CA CYS A 180 -0.58 2.19 -2.41
C CYS A 180 0.17 3.47 -2.08
N SER A 181 -0.59 4.47 -1.72
CA SER A 181 -0.10 5.67 -1.08
C SER A 181 -1.00 5.96 0.10
N PHE A 182 -0.42 6.03 1.28
CA PHE A 182 -1.20 6.35 2.47
C PHE A 182 -0.45 7.30 3.39
N SER A 183 -1.22 8.19 3.95
CA SER A 183 -0.75 9.23 4.86
C SER A 183 -1.05 8.80 6.28
N LEU A 184 -0.01 8.67 7.09
CA LEU A 184 -0.14 8.34 8.50
C LEU A 184 -0.25 9.61 9.33
N VAL A 185 -1.16 9.59 10.29
CA VAL A 185 -1.29 10.60 11.34
C VAL A 185 -1.24 9.91 12.70
N PRO A 186 -0.64 10.52 13.73
CA PRO A 186 -0.61 9.94 15.07
C PRO A 186 -2.01 9.66 15.59
N GLU A 187 -2.19 8.57 16.31
CA GLU A 187 -3.37 8.33 17.15
C GLU A 187 -3.11 9.00 18.51
N ILE A 188 -3.85 10.05 18.82
CA ILE A 188 -3.83 10.75 20.10
C ILE A 188 -4.65 9.97 21.12
#